data_23ad60dc579a7b84e48498d51b4b9bb9
#
_entry.id   23ad60dc579a7b84e48498d51b4b9bb9
#
_cell.length_a   1.000
_cell.length_b   1.000
_cell.length_c   1.000
_cell.angle_alpha   90.00
_cell.angle_beta   90.00
_cell.angle_gamma   90.00
#
_symmetry.space_group_name_H-M   'P 1'
#
loop_
_entity.id
_entity.type
_entity.pdbx_description
1 polymer ?
#
loop_
_entity_poly.entity_id
_entity_poly.type
_entity_poly.pdbx_seq_one_letter_code
_entity_poly.pdbx_strand_id
1 'polypeptide(L)'
;MTQSHRPVGPGDHIFLVDGSSFVFRAYFQSIRQDQKYNYRSDRLPVGAVRLFAAKVLQFLRDGAAGIMPTHLAIIFDKSENSFRRELYPLYKAHRPDPPPDLVPQFPLMRATVSAFGLTPIEQDRYEADDLIATYATQAQSKGAEVLIISADKDLMQLVGPGVAMFDPASGDREERRIGPAEVVDYFGLGADKVVDIQALAGDSTDNVPGAPGIGVKTAAQLIGEYGDLDTLLAHAGEIKQPKRRETLTDP
;
A
#
# COMPACT_ATOMS: atom_id res chain seq x y z
N MET A 1 6.24 6.99 30.31
CA MET A 1 4.78 6.90 30.33
C MET A 1 4.43 5.52 29.81
N THR A 2 3.86 4.66 30.66
CA THR A 2 3.35 3.35 30.24
C THR A 2 2.12 3.61 29.37
N GLN A 3 2.22 3.34 28.08
CA GLN A 3 1.06 3.33 27.21
C GLN A 3 0.09 2.26 27.74
N SER A 4 -1.08 2.68 28.20
CA SER A 4 -2.15 1.74 28.52
C SER A 4 -2.65 1.17 27.19
N HIS A 5 -2.32 -0.08 26.91
CA HIS A 5 -2.86 -0.81 25.76
C HIS A 5 -4.34 -1.13 26.02
N ARG A 6 -5.22 -0.15 25.78
CA ARG A 6 -6.64 -0.48 25.77
C ARG A 6 -6.97 -1.25 24.49
N PRO A 7 -7.89 -2.22 24.54
CA PRO A 7 -8.33 -2.93 23.33
C PRO A 7 -8.93 -1.98 22.31
N VAL A 8 -8.64 -2.23 21.04
CA VAL A 8 -9.25 -1.52 19.92
C VAL A 8 -10.76 -1.82 19.87
N GLY A 9 -11.57 -0.78 19.64
CA GLY A 9 -13.03 -0.90 19.59
C GLY A 9 -13.73 0.30 18.95
N PRO A 10 -15.06 0.39 19.07
CA PRO A 10 -15.84 1.50 18.52
C PRO A 10 -15.37 2.87 19.02
N GLY A 11 -15.30 3.83 18.11
CA GLY A 11 -14.79 5.18 18.39
C GLY A 11 -13.27 5.32 18.33
N ASP A 12 -12.53 4.24 18.02
CA ASP A 12 -11.12 4.33 17.73
C ASP A 12 -10.86 4.66 16.28
N HIS A 13 -9.83 5.50 16.06
CA HIS A 13 -9.29 5.84 14.74
C HIS A 13 -7.88 5.24 14.63
N ILE A 14 -7.74 4.24 13.77
CA ILE A 14 -6.50 3.49 13.59
C ILE A 14 -5.79 4.00 12.33
N PHE A 15 -4.57 4.51 12.48
CA PHE A 15 -3.71 4.82 11.34
C PHE A 15 -2.77 3.67 11.07
N LEU A 16 -2.83 3.13 9.85
CA LEU A 16 -1.91 2.11 9.34
C LEU A 16 -1.05 2.76 8.26
N VAL A 17 0.20 3.03 8.59
CA VAL A 17 1.13 3.73 7.70
C VAL A 17 2.01 2.72 7.00
N ASP A 18 1.99 2.72 5.69
CA ASP A 18 2.92 1.99 4.83
C ASP A 18 4.32 2.63 4.92
N GLY A 19 5.09 2.15 5.88
CA GLY A 19 6.43 2.67 6.18
C GLY A 19 7.39 2.47 5.01
N SER A 20 7.31 1.36 4.30
CA SER A 20 8.18 1.05 3.16
C SER A 20 7.98 2.05 2.02
N SER A 21 6.75 2.34 1.64
CA SER A 21 6.44 3.36 0.63
C SER A 21 6.92 4.76 1.07
N PHE A 22 6.76 5.10 2.35
CA PHE A 22 7.21 6.38 2.89
C PHE A 22 8.73 6.53 2.91
N VAL A 23 9.48 5.45 3.12
CA VAL A 23 10.95 5.45 3.06
C VAL A 23 11.44 5.91 1.70
N PHE A 24 10.97 5.28 0.63
CA PHE A 24 11.36 5.65 -0.74
C PHE A 24 10.89 7.06 -1.10
N ARG A 25 9.69 7.43 -0.72
CA ARG A 25 9.16 8.79 -0.93
C ARG A 25 10.02 9.85 -0.24
N ALA A 26 10.41 9.62 1.02
CA ALA A 26 11.28 10.50 1.78
C ALA A 26 12.68 10.59 1.14
N TYR A 27 13.21 9.49 0.65
CA TYR A 27 14.49 9.47 -0.04
C TYR A 27 14.46 10.34 -1.30
N PHE A 28 13.53 10.08 -2.23
CA PHE A 28 13.44 10.84 -3.48
C PHE A 28 13.11 12.32 -3.26
N GLN A 29 12.43 12.65 -2.18
CA GLN A 29 12.23 14.05 -1.78
C GLN A 29 13.53 14.66 -1.22
N SER A 30 14.31 13.93 -0.42
CA SER A 30 15.53 14.42 0.21
C SER A 30 16.62 14.78 -0.81
N ILE A 31 16.78 13.99 -1.87
CA ILE A 31 17.79 14.24 -2.91
C ILE A 31 17.49 15.50 -3.76
N ARG A 32 16.26 16.00 -3.72
CA ARG A 32 15.85 17.26 -4.36
C ARG A 32 16.12 18.49 -3.49
N GLN A 33 16.49 18.29 -2.23
CA GLN A 33 16.81 19.36 -1.28
C GLN A 33 18.31 19.65 -1.24
N ASP A 34 18.71 20.71 -0.54
CA ASP A 34 20.12 21.03 -0.32
C ASP A 34 20.83 19.88 0.39
N GLN A 35 21.91 19.41 -0.20
CA GLN A 35 22.69 18.25 0.27
C GLN A 35 23.19 18.40 1.71
N LYS A 36 23.37 19.64 2.22
CA LYS A 36 23.77 19.87 3.61
C LYS A 36 22.83 19.26 4.64
N TYR A 37 21.56 19.02 4.27
CA TYR A 37 20.57 18.39 5.14
C TYR A 37 20.50 16.87 4.99
N ASN A 38 21.23 16.31 4.02
CA ASN A 38 21.17 14.89 3.69
C ASN A 38 22.24 14.06 4.38
N TYR A 39 23.22 14.70 4.99
CA TYR A 39 24.33 14.01 5.66
C TYR A 39 24.55 14.56 7.06
N ARG A 40 24.84 13.65 7.97
CA ARG A 40 25.33 13.95 9.32
C ARG A 40 26.81 14.39 9.25
N SER A 41 27.37 14.96 10.33
CA SER A 41 28.75 15.45 10.37
C SER A 41 29.80 14.37 10.09
N ASP A 42 29.49 13.10 10.40
CA ASP A 42 30.32 11.93 10.10
C ASP A 42 30.04 11.33 8.71
N ARG A 43 29.32 12.05 7.84
CA ARG A 43 28.92 11.68 6.49
C ARG A 43 27.92 10.53 6.39
N LEU A 44 27.30 10.11 7.48
CA LEU A 44 26.19 9.16 7.41
C LEU A 44 25.00 9.81 6.67
N PRO A 45 24.45 9.16 5.61
CA PRO A 45 23.26 9.68 4.95
C PRO A 45 22.04 9.59 5.90
N VAL A 46 21.32 10.69 6.05
CA VAL A 46 20.17 10.83 6.95
C VAL A 46 19.00 11.63 6.34
N GLY A 47 19.12 12.02 5.08
CA GLY A 47 18.12 12.86 4.43
C GLY A 47 16.73 12.24 4.41
N ALA A 48 16.62 10.96 4.07
CA ALA A 48 15.37 10.23 4.08
C ALA A 48 14.83 10.04 5.51
N VAL A 49 15.70 9.67 6.47
CA VAL A 49 15.33 9.55 7.91
C VAL A 49 14.72 10.84 8.43
N ARG A 50 15.34 11.98 8.13
CA ARG A 50 14.87 13.29 8.57
C ARG A 50 13.46 13.60 8.07
N LEU A 51 13.21 13.37 6.78
CA LEU A 51 11.87 13.64 6.19
C LEU A 51 10.83 12.63 6.67
N PHE A 52 11.23 11.37 6.80
CA PHE A 52 10.38 10.32 7.38
C PHE A 52 9.99 10.67 8.82
N ALA A 53 10.96 11.03 9.67
CA ALA A 53 10.71 11.45 11.05
C ALA A 53 9.75 12.64 11.15
N ALA A 54 9.96 13.66 10.29
CA ALA A 54 9.08 14.81 10.24
C ALA A 54 7.63 14.43 9.88
N LYS A 55 7.46 13.48 8.95
CA LYS A 55 6.13 13.02 8.54
C LYS A 55 5.45 12.19 9.64
N VAL A 56 6.17 11.29 10.30
CA VAL A 56 5.63 10.53 11.45
C VAL A 56 5.23 11.48 12.59
N LEU A 57 6.09 12.47 12.89
CA LEU A 57 5.76 13.49 13.89
C LEU A 57 4.51 14.29 13.52
N GLN A 58 4.33 14.63 12.23
CA GLN A 58 3.13 15.30 11.74
C GLN A 58 1.88 14.45 12.00
N PHE A 59 1.91 13.14 11.69
CA PHE A 59 0.77 12.27 11.96
C PHE A 59 0.43 12.17 13.45
N LEU A 60 1.45 12.14 14.30
CA LEU A 60 1.26 12.09 15.75
C LEU A 60 0.69 13.39 16.34
N ARG A 61 1.09 14.55 15.77
CA ARG A 61 0.72 15.86 16.30
C ARG A 61 -0.53 16.44 15.66
N ASP A 62 -0.66 16.31 14.35
CA ASP A 62 -1.67 17.00 13.55
C ASP A 62 -2.69 16.03 12.93
N GLY A 63 -2.41 14.73 13.00
CA GLY A 63 -3.21 13.71 12.33
C GLY A 63 -3.07 13.72 10.80
N ALA A 64 -4.09 13.21 10.12
CA ALA A 64 -4.21 13.20 8.66
C ALA A 64 -5.69 13.28 8.25
N ALA A 65 -5.99 13.90 7.12
CA ALA A 65 -7.36 14.06 6.60
C ALA A 65 -8.36 14.64 7.63
N GLY A 66 -7.89 15.50 8.54
CA GLY A 66 -8.72 16.07 9.61
C GLY A 66 -9.04 15.12 10.77
N ILE A 67 -8.41 13.95 10.82
CA ILE A 67 -8.62 12.92 11.83
C ILE A 67 -7.37 12.82 12.71
N MET A 68 -7.56 12.71 14.03
CA MET A 68 -6.49 12.40 14.97
C MET A 68 -6.51 10.90 15.29
N PRO A 69 -5.37 10.20 15.20
CA PRO A 69 -5.33 8.78 15.51
C PRO A 69 -5.43 8.52 17.01
N THR A 70 -6.22 7.52 17.39
CA THR A 70 -6.13 6.93 18.75
C THR A 70 -5.03 5.88 18.80
N HIS A 71 -4.76 5.23 17.67
CA HIS A 71 -3.70 4.25 17.49
C HIS A 71 -2.99 4.50 16.16
N LEU A 72 -1.67 4.39 16.16
CA LEU A 72 -0.86 4.56 14.96
C LEU A 72 0.15 3.42 14.88
N ALA A 73 0.19 2.75 13.74
CA ALA A 73 1.16 1.71 13.42
C ALA A 73 1.95 2.08 12.16
N ILE A 74 3.28 1.92 12.22
CA ILE A 74 4.17 2.04 11.08
C ILE A 74 4.62 0.65 10.69
N ILE A 75 4.31 0.25 9.45
CA ILE A 75 4.47 -1.11 8.97
C ILE A 75 5.51 -1.13 7.86
N PHE A 76 6.47 -2.04 7.95
CA PHE A 76 7.58 -2.16 7.00
C PHE A 76 7.63 -3.56 6.39
N ASP A 77 8.15 -3.62 5.17
CA ASP A 77 8.69 -4.86 4.64
C ASP A 77 9.95 -5.23 5.44
N LYS A 78 10.03 -6.47 5.91
CA LYS A 78 11.21 -6.94 6.61
C LYS A 78 12.36 -7.24 5.66
N SER A 79 12.04 -7.76 4.51
CA SER A 79 12.97 -8.08 3.43
C SER A 79 12.21 -8.17 2.10
N GLU A 80 12.96 -8.31 1.01
CA GLU A 80 12.37 -8.57 -0.31
C GLU A 80 11.85 -10.01 -0.47
N ASN A 81 12.12 -10.90 0.49
CA ASN A 81 11.71 -12.29 0.46
C ASN A 81 10.28 -12.44 0.99
N SER A 82 9.31 -12.47 0.09
CA SER A 82 7.94 -12.77 0.43
C SER A 82 7.51 -14.14 -0.11
N PHE A 83 6.44 -14.71 0.44
CA PHE A 83 5.88 -15.95 -0.06
C PHE A 83 5.45 -15.85 -1.54
N ARG A 84 5.21 -14.62 -2.04
CA ARG A 84 4.88 -14.39 -3.46
C ARG A 84 6.05 -14.76 -4.38
N ARG A 85 7.29 -14.50 -3.98
CA ARG A 85 8.48 -14.94 -4.74
C ARG A 85 8.67 -16.45 -4.74
N GLU A 86 8.22 -17.14 -3.69
CA GLU A 86 8.22 -18.61 -3.67
C GLU A 86 7.21 -19.18 -4.68
N LEU A 87 6.04 -18.55 -4.80
CA LEU A 87 4.99 -18.94 -5.75
C LEU A 87 5.31 -18.50 -7.18
N TYR A 88 5.85 -17.31 -7.34
CA TYR A 88 6.17 -16.69 -8.64
C TYR A 88 7.54 -16.00 -8.57
N PRO A 89 8.63 -16.66 -8.96
CA PRO A 89 9.99 -16.12 -8.85
C PRO A 89 10.23 -14.80 -9.59
N LEU A 90 9.40 -14.47 -10.59
CA LEU A 90 9.49 -13.22 -11.34
C LEU A 90 8.77 -12.05 -10.64
N TYR A 91 8.06 -12.29 -9.54
CA TYR A 91 7.41 -11.24 -8.75
C TYR A 91 8.42 -10.18 -8.29
N LYS A 92 8.20 -8.93 -8.69
CA LYS A 92 9.08 -7.79 -8.41
C LYS A 92 10.55 -7.96 -8.84
N ALA A 93 10.86 -8.95 -9.70
CA ALA A 93 12.25 -9.29 -10.07
C ALA A 93 12.94 -8.22 -10.92
N HIS A 94 12.18 -7.32 -11.54
CA HIS A 94 12.71 -6.20 -12.34
C HIS A 94 12.99 -4.93 -11.52
N ARG A 95 12.62 -4.92 -10.23
CA ARG A 95 12.87 -3.76 -9.36
C ARG A 95 14.37 -3.61 -9.12
N PRO A 96 14.93 -2.41 -9.32
CA PRO A 96 16.35 -2.16 -9.02
C PRO A 96 16.60 -2.24 -7.51
N ASP A 97 17.83 -2.57 -7.16
CA ASP A 97 18.27 -2.50 -5.76
C ASP A 97 18.08 -1.08 -5.18
N PRO A 98 17.84 -0.97 -3.88
CA PRO A 98 17.78 0.33 -3.22
C PRO A 98 19.08 1.13 -3.43
N PRO A 99 18.99 2.47 -3.60
CA PRO A 99 20.18 3.31 -3.71
C PRO A 99 21.16 3.07 -2.54
N PRO A 100 22.48 3.02 -2.81
CA PRO A 100 23.49 2.67 -1.78
C PRO A 100 23.47 3.58 -0.55
N ASP A 101 23.12 4.86 -0.71
CA ASP A 101 22.99 5.83 0.38
C ASP A 101 21.63 5.76 1.11
N LEU A 102 20.64 5.04 0.58
CA LEU A 102 19.39 4.71 1.28
C LEU A 102 19.56 3.51 2.20
N VAL A 103 20.33 2.50 1.81
CA VAL A 103 20.47 1.24 2.56
C VAL A 103 20.80 1.46 4.05
N PRO A 104 21.81 2.30 4.43
CA PRO A 104 22.12 2.54 5.85
C PRO A 104 21.02 3.31 6.60
N GLN A 105 20.04 3.88 5.91
CA GLN A 105 18.94 4.62 6.52
C GLN A 105 17.77 3.73 6.96
N PHE A 106 17.62 2.52 6.41
CA PHE A 106 16.53 1.60 6.82
C PHE A 106 16.53 1.30 8.33
N PRO A 107 17.64 0.88 8.95
CA PRO A 107 17.65 0.66 10.40
C PRO A 107 17.41 1.94 11.21
N LEU A 108 17.87 3.09 10.71
CA LEU A 108 17.63 4.37 11.37
C LEU A 108 16.15 4.78 11.38
N MET A 109 15.39 4.42 10.34
CA MET A 109 13.94 4.68 10.31
C MET A 109 13.19 3.83 11.33
N ARG A 110 13.54 2.57 11.47
CA ARG A 110 13.01 1.70 12.54
C ARG A 110 13.33 2.24 13.92
N ALA A 111 14.58 2.65 14.13
CA ALA A 111 15.00 3.30 15.37
C ALA A 111 14.24 4.62 15.62
N THR A 112 13.93 5.38 14.58
CA THR A 112 13.11 6.60 14.67
C THR A 112 11.70 6.29 15.14
N VAL A 113 11.06 5.27 14.58
CA VAL A 113 9.72 4.81 15.01
C VAL A 113 9.75 4.44 16.48
N SER A 114 10.76 3.68 16.92
CA SER A 114 10.94 3.30 18.32
C SER A 114 11.19 4.52 19.23
N ALA A 115 11.93 5.52 18.76
CA ALA A 115 12.19 6.75 19.52
C ALA A 115 10.94 7.61 19.73
N PHE A 116 9.94 7.50 18.85
CA PHE A 116 8.62 8.11 19.06
C PHE A 116 7.72 7.30 20.00
N GLY A 117 8.20 6.19 20.58
CA GLY A 117 7.43 5.32 21.45
C GLY A 117 6.52 4.35 20.72
N LEU A 118 6.68 4.20 19.41
CA LEU A 118 5.96 3.25 18.58
C LEU A 118 6.78 1.97 18.38
N THR A 119 6.11 0.87 18.07
CA THR A 119 6.78 -0.38 17.66
C THR A 119 6.75 -0.47 16.14
N PRO A 120 7.91 -0.52 15.45
CA PRO A 120 7.92 -0.82 14.04
C PRO A 120 7.40 -2.24 13.80
N ILE A 121 6.44 -2.38 12.90
CA ILE A 121 5.78 -3.67 12.61
C ILE A 121 6.36 -4.22 11.32
N GLU A 122 6.87 -5.43 11.38
CA GLU A 122 7.38 -6.18 10.24
C GLU A 122 7.33 -7.68 10.53
N GLN A 123 7.20 -8.51 9.49
CA GLN A 123 7.13 -9.95 9.64
C GLN A 123 7.87 -10.66 8.49
N ASP A 124 8.58 -11.75 8.82
CA ASP A 124 9.23 -12.57 7.80
C ASP A 124 8.21 -13.17 6.83
N ARG A 125 8.55 -13.22 5.54
CA ARG A 125 7.79 -13.79 4.44
C ARG A 125 6.53 -12.99 4.05
N TYR A 126 6.14 -11.96 4.79
CA TYR A 126 5.00 -11.09 4.49
C TYR A 126 5.48 -9.69 4.14
N GLU A 127 4.75 -9.06 3.23
CA GLU A 127 4.95 -7.67 2.85
C GLU A 127 4.16 -6.73 3.78
N ALA A 128 4.52 -5.45 3.79
CA ALA A 128 3.79 -4.45 4.56
C ALA A 128 2.29 -4.46 4.27
N ASP A 129 1.92 -4.67 3.00
CA ASP A 129 0.53 -4.70 2.55
C ASP A 129 -0.28 -5.84 3.18
N ASP A 130 0.34 -7.02 3.37
CA ASP A 130 -0.31 -8.16 4.05
C ASP A 130 -0.64 -7.83 5.50
N LEU A 131 0.29 -7.16 6.18
CA LEU A 131 0.11 -6.75 7.57
C LEU A 131 -0.90 -5.61 7.68
N ILE A 132 -0.87 -4.62 6.76
CA ILE A 132 -1.85 -3.55 6.69
C ILE A 132 -3.25 -4.14 6.50
N ALA A 133 -3.43 -5.06 5.55
CA ALA A 133 -4.70 -5.73 5.30
C ALA A 133 -5.21 -6.50 6.52
N THR A 134 -4.30 -7.22 7.19
CA THR A 134 -4.62 -7.98 8.40
C THR A 134 -5.08 -7.06 9.53
N TYR A 135 -4.34 -5.99 9.82
CA TYR A 135 -4.69 -5.06 10.89
C TYR A 135 -5.94 -4.25 10.56
N ALA A 136 -6.13 -3.84 9.29
CA ALA A 136 -7.33 -3.12 8.86
C ALA A 136 -8.58 -3.99 9.08
N THR A 137 -8.56 -5.25 8.63
CA THR A 137 -9.66 -6.19 8.80
C THR A 137 -9.96 -6.47 10.28
N GLN A 138 -8.92 -6.68 11.10
CA GLN A 138 -9.08 -6.91 12.53
C GLN A 138 -9.64 -5.68 13.26
N ALA A 139 -9.19 -4.48 12.92
CA ALA A 139 -9.68 -3.25 13.53
C ALA A 139 -11.15 -2.98 13.15
N GLN A 140 -11.47 -3.13 11.86
CA GLN A 140 -12.83 -3.00 11.34
C GLN A 140 -13.79 -3.98 12.02
N SER A 141 -13.40 -5.25 12.19
CA SER A 141 -14.22 -6.27 12.85
C SER A 141 -14.54 -5.94 14.32
N LYS A 142 -13.73 -5.08 14.94
CA LYS A 142 -13.93 -4.56 16.30
C LYS A 142 -14.69 -3.24 16.33
N GLY A 143 -15.15 -2.74 15.20
CA GLY A 143 -15.91 -1.50 15.06
C GLY A 143 -15.07 -0.22 15.10
N ALA A 144 -13.76 -0.31 14.92
CA ALA A 144 -12.89 0.85 14.77
C ALA A 144 -12.90 1.38 13.35
N GLU A 145 -12.60 2.66 13.18
CA GLU A 145 -12.36 3.28 11.88
C GLU A 145 -10.87 3.21 11.53
N VAL A 146 -10.57 2.87 10.29
CA VAL A 146 -9.20 2.69 9.80
C VAL A 146 -8.89 3.70 8.71
N LEU A 147 -7.76 4.39 8.83
CA LEU A 147 -7.15 5.18 7.78
C LEU A 147 -5.83 4.55 7.36
N ILE A 148 -5.81 3.95 6.18
CA ILE A 148 -4.60 3.41 5.57
C ILE A 148 -3.85 4.56 4.91
N ILE A 149 -2.62 4.82 5.33
CA ILE A 149 -1.80 5.91 4.80
C ILE A 149 -0.77 5.33 3.84
N SER A 150 -1.13 5.28 2.57
CA SER A 150 -0.33 4.77 1.45
C SER A 150 -0.82 5.35 0.13
N ALA A 151 0.05 5.36 -0.89
CA ALA A 151 -0.30 5.66 -2.28
C ALA A 151 -0.50 4.39 -3.12
N ASP A 152 -0.37 3.21 -2.52
CA ASP A 152 -0.48 1.95 -3.26
C ASP A 152 -1.93 1.66 -3.61
N LYS A 153 -2.19 1.53 -4.93
CA LYS A 153 -3.52 1.23 -5.46
C LYS A 153 -4.04 -0.14 -5.03
N ASP A 154 -3.13 -1.06 -4.71
CA ASP A 154 -3.51 -2.43 -4.36
C ASP A 154 -4.24 -2.49 -3.03
N LEU A 155 -3.94 -1.55 -2.13
CA LEU A 155 -4.65 -1.40 -0.86
C LEU A 155 -6.07 -0.83 -1.01
N MET A 156 -6.45 -0.33 -2.21
CA MET A 156 -7.83 0.11 -2.49
C MET A 156 -8.85 -1.03 -2.35
N GLN A 157 -8.41 -2.29 -2.47
CA GLN A 157 -9.25 -3.47 -2.20
C GLN A 157 -9.82 -3.51 -0.76
N LEU A 158 -9.22 -2.77 0.17
CA LEU A 158 -9.63 -2.73 1.58
C LEU A 158 -10.63 -1.62 1.88
N VAL A 159 -10.83 -0.68 0.94
CA VAL A 159 -11.69 0.49 1.14
C VAL A 159 -13.15 0.08 1.21
N GLY A 160 -13.83 0.54 2.25
CA GLY A 160 -15.22 0.21 2.46
C GLY A 160 -15.77 0.80 3.77
N PRO A 161 -16.86 0.27 4.31
CA PRO A 161 -17.39 0.75 5.57
C PRO A 161 -16.35 0.70 6.68
N GLY A 162 -16.03 1.87 7.28
CA GLY A 162 -15.03 1.98 8.35
C GLY A 162 -13.57 1.93 7.89
N VAL A 163 -13.27 1.78 6.60
CA VAL A 163 -11.90 1.79 6.07
C VAL A 163 -11.78 2.77 4.91
N ALA A 164 -10.88 3.71 5.03
CA ALA A 164 -10.50 4.64 3.95
C ALA A 164 -8.99 4.68 3.79
N MET A 165 -8.52 5.18 2.64
CA MET A 165 -7.10 5.45 2.43
C MET A 165 -6.83 6.95 2.39
N PHE A 166 -5.59 7.30 2.64
CA PHE A 166 -5.06 8.65 2.50
C PHE A 166 -3.69 8.59 1.79
N ASP A 167 -3.64 9.20 0.61
CA ASP A 167 -2.39 9.43 -0.12
C ASP A 167 -1.90 10.84 0.19
N PRO A 168 -0.87 11.01 1.01
CA PRO A 168 -0.37 12.33 1.37
C PRO A 168 0.25 13.04 0.17
N ALA A 169 0.19 14.37 0.18
CA ALA A 169 0.83 15.21 -0.82
C ALA A 169 2.31 14.83 -1.03
N SER A 170 2.74 14.82 -2.29
CA SER A 170 4.14 14.50 -2.66
C SER A 170 4.55 15.25 -3.92
N GLY A 171 5.55 16.12 -3.80
CA GLY A 171 5.93 17.01 -4.90
C GLY A 171 4.77 17.93 -5.28
N ASP A 172 4.38 17.91 -6.56
CA ASP A 172 3.28 18.71 -7.10
C ASP A 172 1.90 18.05 -6.94
N ARG A 173 1.85 16.82 -6.36
CA ARG A 173 0.57 16.14 -6.11
C ARG A 173 0.00 16.57 -4.77
N GLU A 174 -1.26 16.97 -4.79
CA GLU A 174 -2.03 17.25 -3.59
C GLU A 174 -2.34 15.95 -2.82
N GLU A 175 -2.59 16.10 -1.53
CA GLU A 175 -3.10 15.01 -0.72
C GLU A 175 -4.53 14.65 -1.15
N ARG A 176 -4.87 13.38 -1.05
CA ARG A 176 -6.23 12.94 -1.34
C ARG A 176 -6.67 11.83 -0.39
N ARG A 177 -7.90 11.94 0.04
CA ARG A 177 -8.59 10.84 0.70
C ARG A 177 -9.21 9.96 -0.38
N ILE A 178 -9.11 8.64 -0.19
CA ILE A 178 -9.63 7.64 -1.10
C ILE A 178 -10.70 6.87 -0.34
N GLY A 179 -11.94 7.04 -0.76
CA GLY A 179 -13.10 6.29 -0.32
C GLY A 179 -13.66 5.43 -1.46
N PRO A 180 -14.86 4.86 -1.28
CA PRO A 180 -15.47 3.96 -2.29
C PRO A 180 -15.64 4.61 -3.67
N ALA A 181 -15.94 5.92 -3.73
CA ALA A 181 -16.10 6.64 -5.01
C ALA A 181 -14.79 6.70 -5.79
N GLU A 182 -13.68 7.01 -5.13
CA GLU A 182 -12.35 7.08 -5.75
C GLU A 182 -11.86 5.71 -6.22
N VAL A 183 -12.26 4.63 -5.53
CA VAL A 183 -11.99 3.25 -5.99
C VAL A 183 -12.73 2.97 -7.28
N VAL A 184 -14.01 3.32 -7.36
CA VAL A 184 -14.81 3.16 -8.59
C VAL A 184 -14.25 4.02 -9.73
N ASP A 185 -13.83 5.25 -9.45
CA ASP A 185 -13.22 6.13 -10.46
C ASP A 185 -11.91 5.54 -11.02
N TYR A 186 -11.13 4.86 -10.19
CA TYR A 186 -9.86 4.27 -10.58
C TYR A 186 -10.02 2.92 -11.29
N PHE A 187 -10.79 1.99 -10.70
CA PHE A 187 -10.93 0.62 -11.19
C PHE A 187 -12.16 0.38 -12.06
N GLY A 188 -13.17 1.25 -12.00
CA GLY A 188 -14.45 1.09 -12.71
C GLY A 188 -15.51 0.29 -11.93
N LEU A 189 -15.12 -0.38 -10.85
CA LEU A 189 -16.01 -1.13 -9.95
C LEU A 189 -15.58 -0.92 -8.49
N GLY A 190 -16.38 -1.44 -7.55
CA GLY A 190 -16.10 -1.33 -6.12
C GLY A 190 -14.90 -2.13 -5.64
N ALA A 191 -14.50 -1.86 -4.39
CA ALA A 191 -13.32 -2.45 -3.76
C ALA A 191 -13.35 -4.00 -3.73
N ASP A 192 -14.54 -4.58 -3.61
CA ASP A 192 -14.78 -6.03 -3.63
C ASP A 192 -14.43 -6.71 -4.97
N LYS A 193 -14.22 -5.91 -6.03
CA LYS A 193 -13.84 -6.40 -7.38
C LYS A 193 -12.40 -6.07 -7.77
N VAL A 194 -11.66 -5.37 -6.94
CA VAL A 194 -10.28 -4.95 -7.26
C VAL A 194 -9.37 -6.15 -7.51
N VAL A 195 -9.48 -7.19 -6.69
CA VAL A 195 -8.66 -8.42 -6.85
C VAL A 195 -8.95 -9.10 -8.19
N ASP A 196 -10.23 -9.28 -8.54
CA ASP A 196 -10.63 -9.90 -9.81
C ASP A 196 -10.15 -9.08 -11.03
N ILE A 197 -10.28 -7.75 -10.93
CA ILE A 197 -9.81 -6.84 -11.99
C ILE A 197 -8.30 -6.94 -12.17
N GLN A 198 -7.55 -6.93 -11.07
CA GLN A 198 -6.09 -6.99 -11.11
C GLN A 198 -5.59 -8.37 -11.56
N ALA A 199 -6.22 -9.45 -11.11
CA ALA A 199 -5.89 -10.80 -11.57
C ALA A 199 -6.04 -10.91 -13.10
N LEU A 200 -7.09 -10.29 -13.66
CA LEU A 200 -7.34 -10.31 -15.10
C LEU A 200 -6.44 -9.33 -15.89
N ALA A 201 -6.21 -8.14 -15.35
CA ALA A 201 -5.42 -7.09 -16.01
C ALA A 201 -3.91 -7.25 -15.82
N GLY A 202 -3.49 -7.94 -14.75
CA GLY A 202 -2.11 -8.00 -14.30
C GLY A 202 -1.64 -6.73 -13.61
N ASP A 203 -0.41 -6.77 -13.12
CA ASP A 203 0.28 -5.61 -12.56
C ASP A 203 1.73 -5.52 -13.04
N SER A 204 1.99 -4.57 -13.93
CA SER A 204 3.34 -4.34 -14.45
C SER A 204 4.31 -3.80 -13.38
N THR A 205 3.81 -3.14 -12.34
CA THR A 205 4.63 -2.62 -11.24
C THR A 205 5.24 -3.76 -10.42
N ASP A 206 4.50 -4.85 -10.30
CA ASP A 206 4.91 -6.04 -9.56
C ASP A 206 5.36 -7.20 -10.47
N ASN A 207 5.40 -6.94 -11.79
CA ASN A 207 5.74 -7.93 -12.80
C ASN A 207 4.79 -9.14 -12.79
N VAL A 208 3.51 -8.90 -12.52
CA VAL A 208 2.46 -9.91 -12.57
C VAL A 208 1.77 -9.83 -13.92
N PRO A 209 1.85 -10.88 -14.77
CA PRO A 209 1.18 -10.87 -16.06
C PRO A 209 -0.33 -10.96 -15.88
N GLY A 210 -1.05 -10.20 -16.70
CA GLY A 210 -2.50 -10.36 -16.85
C GLY A 210 -2.83 -11.13 -18.13
N ALA A 211 -4.11 -11.28 -18.41
CA ALA A 211 -4.57 -11.86 -19.67
C ALA A 211 -4.19 -10.94 -20.86
N PRO A 212 -3.53 -11.46 -21.91
CA PRO A 212 -3.02 -10.66 -23.02
C PRO A 212 -4.10 -9.77 -23.67
N GLY A 213 -3.84 -8.46 -23.74
CA GLY A 213 -4.75 -7.49 -24.34
C GLY A 213 -5.94 -7.08 -23.47
N ILE A 214 -5.95 -7.48 -22.18
CA ILE A 214 -6.97 -7.09 -21.22
C ILE A 214 -6.33 -6.15 -20.18
N GLY A 215 -6.62 -4.87 -20.26
CA GLY A 215 -6.25 -3.89 -19.24
C GLY A 215 -7.41 -3.61 -18.29
N VAL A 216 -7.15 -2.78 -17.26
CA VAL A 216 -8.08 -2.48 -16.16
C VAL A 216 -9.50 -2.16 -16.63
N LYS A 217 -9.69 -1.29 -17.63
CA LYS A 217 -11.02 -0.92 -18.13
C LYS A 217 -11.77 -2.10 -18.75
N THR A 218 -11.07 -2.97 -19.48
CA THR A 218 -11.67 -4.16 -20.08
C THR A 218 -11.95 -5.21 -19.01
N ALA A 219 -11.05 -5.38 -18.05
CA ALA A 219 -11.23 -6.26 -16.90
C ALA A 219 -12.47 -5.83 -16.10
N ALA A 220 -12.60 -4.56 -15.75
CA ALA A 220 -13.77 -4.04 -15.04
C ALA A 220 -15.07 -4.25 -15.80
N GLN A 221 -15.07 -4.06 -17.14
CA GLN A 221 -16.25 -4.35 -17.97
C GLN A 221 -16.66 -5.82 -17.88
N LEU A 222 -15.68 -6.74 -18.04
CA LEU A 222 -15.95 -8.18 -18.02
C LEU A 222 -16.40 -8.64 -16.62
N ILE A 223 -15.71 -8.22 -15.57
CA ILE A 223 -16.09 -8.54 -14.19
C ILE A 223 -17.48 -7.96 -13.86
N GLY A 224 -17.79 -6.75 -14.32
CA GLY A 224 -19.13 -6.16 -14.14
C GLY A 224 -20.25 -6.92 -14.89
N GLU A 225 -19.94 -7.52 -16.06
CA GLU A 225 -20.89 -8.31 -16.86
C GLU A 225 -21.12 -9.71 -16.26
N TYR A 226 -20.06 -10.39 -15.80
CA TYR A 226 -20.10 -11.76 -15.31
C TYR A 226 -20.17 -11.89 -13.78
N GLY A 227 -19.90 -10.82 -13.04
CA GLY A 227 -20.00 -10.76 -11.59
C GLY A 227 -18.66 -10.95 -10.88
N ASP A 228 -17.89 -11.97 -11.22
CA ASP A 228 -16.57 -12.27 -10.68
C ASP A 228 -15.68 -13.01 -11.69
N LEU A 229 -14.41 -13.20 -11.36
CA LEU A 229 -13.43 -13.84 -12.23
C LEU A 229 -13.76 -15.32 -12.50
N ASP A 230 -14.16 -16.06 -11.49
CA ASP A 230 -14.48 -17.49 -11.63
C ASP A 230 -15.67 -17.70 -12.57
N THR A 231 -16.71 -16.90 -12.41
CA THR A 231 -17.89 -16.92 -13.29
C THR A 231 -17.52 -16.51 -14.72
N LEU A 232 -16.68 -15.46 -14.88
CA LEU A 232 -16.17 -15.06 -16.19
C LEU A 232 -15.43 -16.20 -16.89
N LEU A 233 -14.51 -16.87 -16.20
CA LEU A 233 -13.73 -17.96 -16.76
C LEU A 233 -14.61 -19.16 -17.13
N ALA A 234 -15.61 -19.50 -16.30
CA ALA A 234 -16.56 -20.56 -16.58
C ALA A 234 -17.38 -20.30 -17.86
N HIS A 235 -17.63 -19.02 -18.20
CA HIS A 235 -18.41 -18.59 -19.36
C HIS A 235 -17.56 -17.94 -20.46
N ALA A 236 -16.24 -18.11 -20.43
CA ALA A 236 -15.32 -17.47 -21.38
C ALA A 236 -15.66 -17.76 -22.84
N GLY A 237 -16.20 -18.96 -23.13
CA GLY A 237 -16.65 -19.36 -24.48
C GLY A 237 -17.82 -18.53 -25.03
N GLU A 238 -18.57 -17.84 -24.19
CA GLU A 238 -19.75 -17.04 -24.56
C GLU A 238 -19.38 -15.58 -24.90
N ILE A 239 -18.13 -15.18 -24.67
CA ILE A 239 -17.66 -13.82 -24.92
C ILE A 239 -17.79 -13.49 -26.43
N LYS A 240 -18.50 -12.40 -26.72
CA LYS A 240 -18.82 -11.99 -28.11
C LYS A 240 -17.58 -11.61 -28.91
N GLN A 241 -16.57 -10.99 -28.27
CA GLN A 241 -15.34 -10.56 -28.94
C GLN A 241 -14.40 -11.75 -29.16
N PRO A 242 -14.13 -12.16 -30.39
CA PRO A 242 -13.37 -13.39 -30.68
C PRO A 242 -11.98 -13.42 -30.03
N LYS A 243 -11.25 -12.32 -30.08
CA LYS A 243 -9.90 -12.22 -29.52
C LYS A 243 -9.88 -12.36 -27.99
N ARG A 244 -10.87 -11.74 -27.29
CA ARG A 244 -10.98 -11.88 -25.83
C ARG A 244 -11.38 -13.29 -25.42
N ARG A 245 -12.33 -13.87 -26.18
CA ARG A 245 -12.73 -15.26 -25.98
C ARG A 245 -11.55 -16.21 -26.13
N GLU A 246 -10.79 -16.09 -27.21
CA GLU A 246 -9.56 -16.87 -27.46
C GLU A 246 -8.59 -16.73 -26.29
N THR A 247 -8.27 -15.49 -25.87
CA THR A 247 -7.36 -15.23 -24.75
C THR A 247 -7.79 -15.89 -23.43
N LEU A 248 -9.10 -15.94 -23.15
CA LEU A 248 -9.60 -16.45 -21.86
C LEU A 248 -10.00 -17.93 -21.91
N THR A 249 -10.02 -18.56 -23.08
CA THR A 249 -10.25 -20.01 -23.24
C THR A 249 -8.97 -20.78 -23.55
N ASP A 250 -7.86 -20.09 -23.86
CA ASP A 250 -6.56 -20.71 -24.07
C ASP A 250 -5.91 -21.01 -22.69
N PRO A 251 -5.53 -22.30 -22.42
CA PRO A 251 -5.02 -22.73 -21.11
C PRO A 251 -3.60 -22.25 -20.80
#